data_81b87f8d76f633c59bfc279fb3937f3a
#
_entry.id   81b87f8d76f633c59bfc279fb3937f3a
#
_cell.length_a   1.000
_cell.length_b   1.000
_cell.length_c   1.000
_cell.angle_alpha   90.00
_cell.angle_beta   90.00
_cell.angle_gamma   90.00
#
_symmetry.space_group_name_H-M   'P 1'
#
loop_
_entity.id
_entity.type
_entity.pdbx_description
1 polymer ?
#
loop_
_entity_poly.entity_id
_entity_poly.type
_entity_poly.pdbx_seq_one_letter_code
_entity_poly.pdbx_strand_id
1 'polypeptide(L)'
;MKGNFCRLKGRHLSVTLLVLTFTTIFLWAWEKNPFVTTLRSAQEQFNFHTSEFVVDTPKGSSFDSLTPNEHVQGRDSNPTRSEESQIPEKEFDASNFTNSVVPETEDGDADRKPSSKIKDCNYSKGRWVADSRRPLYSGFECKQWLSEMWACRLTQRTDFSFEGYQWQPENCKMLEFEKSAFLRRMQDRTIAFIGDSLGRQQFQSLMCMASGGERREDIENVGKEYGLVKARGAIRPDGWAYRFSNTNTTILYYWSASLADLEPLNITDKATDVAMHLDRAPAFMRRFLHRFDVLVLNTGHHWNRGKITANRWVMYVNGKPLKDRKLLEIGNAKNFTVHSVARWLDSQLPSHPRLKAFFRTISPRHFRNGDWNTGGNCDNTTPLTGGSEISQDESSDPVIAAAVKGTNITLLDITALSELRDEGHISRYSVKATTGVNDCLHWCLPGIPDTWNELLIAQV
;
A
#
# COMPACT_ATOMS: atom_id res chain seq x y z
N MET A 1 -0.07 -14.86 89.75
CA MET A 1 -0.72 -14.50 88.48
C MET A 1 0.15 -13.51 87.69
N LYS A 2 1.16 -13.96 86.98
CA LYS A 2 1.95 -13.13 86.02
C LYS A 2 2.59 -14.11 85.05
N GLY A 3 2.17 -14.12 83.79
CA GLY A 3 2.88 -14.93 82.83
C GLY A 3 2.10 -15.47 81.62
N ASN A 4 1.27 -14.64 80.94
CA ASN A 4 0.64 -15.07 79.68
C ASN A 4 0.42 -13.95 78.64
N PHE A 5 0.98 -12.74 78.82
CA PHE A 5 0.69 -11.61 77.90
C PHE A 5 1.79 -11.39 76.82
N CYS A 6 2.98 -12.03 76.93
CA CYS A 6 4.06 -11.81 75.95
C CYS A 6 4.09 -12.77 74.76
N ARG A 7 3.35 -13.90 74.83
CA ARG A 7 3.40 -14.88 73.70
C ARG A 7 2.47 -14.61 72.51
N LEU A 8 1.41 -13.79 72.72
CA LEU A 8 0.51 -13.46 71.59
C LEU A 8 1.04 -12.35 70.67
N LYS A 9 1.78 -11.35 71.18
CA LYS A 9 2.36 -10.29 70.33
C LYS A 9 3.45 -10.80 69.38
N GLY A 10 4.22 -11.79 69.75
CA GLY A 10 5.27 -12.37 68.87
C GLY A 10 4.72 -13.17 67.70
N ARG A 11 3.58 -13.83 67.86
CA ARG A 11 2.94 -14.61 66.78
C ARG A 11 2.33 -13.71 65.73
N HIS A 12 1.72 -12.59 66.07
CA HIS A 12 1.19 -11.64 65.09
C HIS A 12 2.29 -10.92 64.32
N LEU A 13 3.40 -10.54 64.94
CA LEU A 13 4.56 -9.96 64.27
C LEU A 13 5.21 -10.92 63.26
N SER A 14 5.31 -12.20 63.63
CA SER A 14 5.89 -13.24 62.72
C SER A 14 4.98 -13.52 61.53
N VAL A 15 3.66 -13.54 61.73
CA VAL A 15 2.70 -13.75 60.62
C VAL A 15 2.66 -12.52 59.69
N THR A 16 2.70 -11.30 60.21
CA THR A 16 2.75 -10.08 59.38
C THR A 16 4.07 -9.97 58.59
N LEU A 17 5.21 -10.37 59.18
CA LEU A 17 6.49 -10.42 58.45
C LEU A 17 6.47 -11.49 57.35
N LEU A 18 5.91 -12.65 57.58
CA LEU A 18 5.74 -13.70 56.59
C LEU A 18 4.82 -13.25 55.42
N VAL A 19 3.70 -12.60 55.74
CA VAL A 19 2.80 -12.10 54.70
C VAL A 19 3.49 -11.02 53.88
N LEU A 20 4.23 -10.08 54.48
CA LEU A 20 5.03 -9.08 53.76
C LEU A 20 6.11 -9.69 52.89
N THR A 21 6.83 -10.71 53.35
CA THR A 21 7.84 -11.36 52.53
C THR A 21 7.21 -12.14 51.38
N PHE A 22 6.10 -12.84 51.57
CA PHE A 22 5.38 -13.52 50.52
C PHE A 22 4.81 -12.56 49.47
N THR A 23 4.26 -11.40 49.90
CA THR A 23 3.75 -10.39 48.98
C THR A 23 4.87 -9.72 48.17
N THR A 24 6.05 -9.46 48.76
CA THR A 24 7.19 -8.90 48.03
C THR A 24 7.78 -9.91 47.03
N ILE A 25 7.87 -11.18 47.41
CA ILE A 25 8.32 -12.27 46.51
C ILE A 25 7.30 -12.46 45.36
N PHE A 26 6.01 -12.42 45.68
CA PHE A 26 4.95 -12.55 44.69
C PHE A 26 4.95 -11.38 43.71
N LEU A 27 5.11 -10.12 44.18
CA LEU A 27 5.25 -8.93 43.34
C LEU A 27 6.52 -8.99 42.49
N TRP A 28 7.64 -9.47 43.04
CA TRP A 28 8.89 -9.63 42.30
C TRP A 28 8.81 -10.76 41.26
N ALA A 29 8.16 -11.87 41.56
CA ALA A 29 7.89 -12.96 40.63
C ALA A 29 6.88 -12.54 39.53
N TRP A 30 5.88 -11.72 39.91
CA TRP A 30 4.92 -11.15 38.97
C TRP A 30 5.61 -10.21 37.98
N GLU A 31 6.51 -9.36 38.45
CA GLU A 31 7.27 -8.42 37.59
C GLU A 31 8.24 -9.13 36.64
N LYS A 32 8.74 -10.31 37.02
CA LYS A 32 9.60 -11.16 36.19
C LYS A 32 8.87 -12.24 35.40
N ASN A 33 7.56 -12.31 35.51
CA ASN A 33 6.79 -13.31 34.75
C ASN A 33 6.86 -12.98 33.25
N PRO A 34 7.31 -13.93 32.38
CA PRO A 34 7.43 -13.71 30.94
C PRO A 34 6.09 -13.32 30.26
N PHE A 35 4.96 -13.64 30.89
CA PHE A 35 3.63 -13.22 30.44
C PHE A 35 3.40 -11.71 30.57
N VAL A 36 3.87 -11.06 31.64
CA VAL A 36 3.73 -9.62 31.86
C VAL A 36 4.74 -8.84 31.01
N THR A 37 5.94 -9.37 30.82
CA THR A 37 6.94 -8.81 29.89
C THR A 37 6.50 -8.92 28.45
N THR A 38 5.76 -9.98 28.07
CA THR A 38 5.17 -10.08 26.72
C THR A 38 4.04 -9.06 26.51
N LEU A 39 3.23 -8.80 27.52
CA LEU A 39 2.19 -7.74 27.43
C LEU A 39 2.80 -6.34 27.40
N ARG A 40 3.83 -6.06 28.20
CA ARG A 40 4.57 -4.79 28.14
C ARG A 40 5.32 -4.61 26.81
N SER A 41 5.97 -5.64 26.30
CA SER A 41 6.63 -5.59 25.00
C SER A 41 5.62 -5.41 23.86
N ALA A 42 4.41 -5.97 23.97
CA ALA A 42 3.34 -5.74 23.01
C ALA A 42 2.86 -4.28 23.05
N GLN A 43 2.79 -3.66 24.23
CA GLN A 43 2.37 -2.27 24.40
C GLN A 43 3.44 -1.27 23.94
N GLU A 44 4.72 -1.57 24.18
CA GLU A 44 5.84 -0.78 23.64
C GLU A 44 5.97 -0.97 22.12
N GLN A 45 5.64 -2.16 21.58
CA GLN A 45 5.57 -2.38 20.14
C GLN A 45 4.47 -1.55 19.46
N PHE A 46 3.39 -1.23 20.18
CA PHE A 46 2.35 -0.33 19.69
C PHE A 46 2.78 1.15 19.70
N ASN A 47 3.59 1.58 20.65
CA ASN A 47 3.99 2.98 20.80
C ASN A 47 5.08 3.44 19.82
N PHE A 48 5.87 2.53 19.25
CA PHE A 48 6.97 2.90 18.32
C PHE A 48 6.49 3.27 16.91
N HIS A 49 5.22 2.98 16.56
CA HIS A 49 4.65 3.41 15.27
C HIS A 49 4.07 4.81 15.29
N THR A 50 3.87 5.41 16.47
CA THR A 50 3.41 6.80 16.59
C THR A 50 4.55 7.83 16.45
N SER A 51 5.82 7.42 16.58
CA SER A 51 6.97 8.31 16.33
C SER A 51 7.19 8.64 14.85
N GLU A 52 6.48 7.98 13.94
CA GLU A 52 6.52 8.34 12.51
C GLU A 52 5.78 9.66 12.18
N PHE A 53 5.08 10.28 13.18
CA PHE A 53 4.27 11.48 12.96
C PHE A 53 4.52 12.64 13.94
N VAL A 54 5.51 12.55 14.83
CA VAL A 54 5.86 13.67 15.70
C VAL A 54 6.99 14.47 15.06
N VAL A 55 6.65 15.56 14.41
CA VAL A 55 7.57 16.65 14.08
C VAL A 55 7.62 17.54 15.30
N ASP A 56 8.74 17.56 16.01
CA ASP A 56 9.03 18.58 17.04
C ASP A 56 8.96 19.95 16.39
N THR A 57 8.01 20.77 16.83
CA THR A 57 8.00 22.20 16.56
C THR A 57 9.06 22.88 17.41
N PRO A 58 9.98 23.69 16.87
CA PRO A 58 10.87 24.51 17.68
C PRO A 58 10.04 25.57 18.42
N LYS A 59 10.20 25.64 19.72
CA LYS A 59 9.63 26.70 20.58
C LYS A 59 10.06 28.06 20.08
N GLY A 60 9.06 28.90 19.78
CA GLY A 60 9.25 30.26 19.35
C GLY A 60 9.83 31.17 20.42
N SER A 61 10.55 32.14 19.98
CA SER A 61 10.82 33.39 20.69
C SER A 61 9.71 34.38 20.38
N SER A 62 9.13 34.91 21.45
CA SER A 62 8.19 36.03 21.46
C SER A 62 8.80 37.29 20.83
N PHE A 63 8.05 37.95 19.96
CA PHE A 63 8.19 39.41 19.77
C PHE A 63 6.80 40.06 19.65
N ASP A 64 6.71 41.19 20.33
CA ASP A 64 5.53 41.97 20.66
C ASP A 64 4.81 42.62 19.48
N SER A 65 3.55 42.89 19.79
CA SER A 65 2.54 43.70 19.13
C SER A 65 3.02 45.04 18.54
N LEU A 66 2.45 45.42 17.40
CA LEU A 66 1.99 46.78 17.10
C LEU A 66 1.07 46.77 15.86
N THR A 67 -0.20 47.07 16.06
CA THR A 67 -1.09 47.67 15.05
C THR A 67 -0.89 49.18 15.08
N PRO A 68 -1.17 49.97 13.99
CA PRO A 68 -2.55 50.35 13.70
C PRO A 68 -2.95 50.55 12.21
N ASN A 69 -4.25 50.61 12.03
CA ASN A 69 -5.09 51.11 10.94
C ASN A 69 -4.50 52.14 10.01
N GLU A 70 -4.90 52.07 8.71
CA GLU A 70 -5.75 53.09 8.08
C GLU A 70 -6.25 52.71 6.67
N HIS A 71 -7.48 53.09 6.45
CA HIS A 71 -8.25 53.14 5.21
C HIS A 71 -7.58 53.99 4.13
N VAL A 72 -7.75 53.62 2.83
CA VAL A 72 -8.19 54.53 1.74
C VAL A 72 -8.83 53.73 0.60
N GLN A 73 -9.95 54.28 0.16
CA GLN A 73 -10.83 53.90 -0.96
C GLN A 73 -10.27 54.16 -2.36
N GLY A 74 -10.66 53.30 -3.30
CA GLY A 74 -11.37 53.76 -4.52
C GLY A 74 -10.59 53.99 -5.79
N ARG A 75 -10.82 53.26 -6.82
CA ARG A 75 -11.58 53.70 -8.04
C ARG A 75 -11.29 52.83 -9.27
N ASP A 76 -12.37 52.53 -9.92
CA ASP A 76 -12.57 51.97 -11.24
C ASP A 76 -11.62 52.42 -12.35
N SER A 77 -11.34 51.52 -13.29
CA SER A 77 -11.63 51.66 -14.71
C SER A 77 -11.14 50.48 -15.57
N ASN A 78 -12.07 49.84 -16.23
CA ASN A 78 -11.95 49.06 -17.47
C ASN A 78 -12.22 50.06 -18.63
N PRO A 79 -12.09 49.74 -19.91
CA PRO A 79 -11.48 48.66 -20.71
C PRO A 79 -10.69 49.16 -21.93
N THR A 80 -10.01 48.27 -22.69
CA THR A 80 -9.91 48.34 -24.18
C THR A 80 -9.19 47.07 -24.69
N ARG A 81 -9.79 46.34 -25.42
CA ARG A 81 -10.04 45.73 -26.73
C ARG A 81 -8.99 46.05 -27.82
N SER A 82 -8.72 45.01 -28.59
CA SER A 82 -8.09 44.86 -29.92
C SER A 82 -6.68 44.25 -29.84
N GLU A 83 -6.27 43.26 -30.65
CA GLU A 83 -6.61 42.95 -32.04
C GLU A 83 -6.27 41.51 -32.39
N GLU A 84 -7.07 41.00 -33.27
CA GLU A 84 -7.03 39.78 -34.04
C GLU A 84 -5.90 39.85 -35.08
N SER A 85 -5.10 38.77 -35.26
CA SER A 85 -4.38 38.57 -36.54
C SER A 85 -4.49 37.13 -36.98
N GLN A 86 -5.34 36.93 -37.97
CA GLN A 86 -5.43 35.78 -38.86
C GLN A 86 -4.21 35.76 -39.80
N ILE A 87 -3.87 34.58 -40.35
CA ILE A 87 -3.40 34.30 -41.71
C ILE A 87 -2.78 32.88 -41.75
N PRO A 88 -2.87 32.13 -42.88
CA PRO A 88 -4.00 31.47 -43.54
C PRO A 88 -3.79 29.95 -43.77
N GLU A 89 -4.89 29.30 -44.10
CA GLU A 89 -4.97 27.97 -44.72
C GLU A 89 -4.27 27.92 -46.08
N LYS A 90 -3.61 26.81 -46.37
CA LYS A 90 -3.34 26.40 -47.76
C LYS A 90 -3.92 25.01 -47.97
N GLU A 91 -5.02 25.02 -48.73
CA GLU A 91 -5.53 23.90 -49.50
C GLU A 91 -4.45 23.32 -50.40
N PHE A 92 -4.40 21.99 -50.49
CA PHE A 92 -3.84 21.31 -51.66
C PHE A 92 -4.82 20.25 -52.13
N ASP A 93 -5.16 20.42 -53.40
CA ASP A 93 -6.19 19.83 -54.21
C ASP A 93 -5.93 18.36 -54.56
N ALA A 94 -7.04 17.64 -54.70
CA ALA A 94 -7.07 16.28 -55.24
C ALA A 94 -7.11 16.34 -56.78
N SER A 95 -6.39 15.46 -57.43
CA SER A 95 -6.94 14.79 -58.63
C SER A 95 -5.98 13.80 -59.28
N ASN A 96 -6.57 12.66 -59.63
CA ASN A 96 -6.29 11.77 -60.79
C ASN A 96 -5.07 10.84 -60.76
N PHE A 97 -5.35 9.58 -60.67
CA PHE A 97 -5.08 8.68 -61.83
C PHE A 97 -6.03 7.46 -61.84
N THR A 98 -6.50 7.23 -63.04
CA THR A 98 -7.58 6.37 -63.52
C THR A 98 -7.17 4.90 -63.67
N ASN A 99 -8.15 4.03 -63.40
CA ASN A 99 -8.55 2.76 -64.04
C ASN A 99 -7.58 1.90 -64.82
N SER A 100 -7.50 0.64 -64.48
CA SER A 100 -7.64 -0.46 -65.44
C SER A 100 -8.41 -1.65 -64.89
N VAL A 101 -9.28 -2.22 -65.70
CA VAL A 101 -10.39 -3.11 -65.45
C VAL A 101 -10.05 -4.56 -65.92
N VAL A 102 -10.43 -5.56 -65.06
CA VAL A 102 -11.05 -6.91 -65.34
C VAL A 102 -10.17 -8.05 -65.89
N PRO A 103 -10.45 -9.37 -65.70
CA PRO A 103 -11.73 -9.96 -65.30
C PRO A 103 -11.73 -11.04 -64.19
N GLU A 104 -12.97 -11.35 -63.74
CA GLU A 104 -13.42 -12.40 -62.87
C GLU A 104 -13.03 -13.82 -63.28
N THR A 105 -12.78 -14.70 -62.30
CA THR A 105 -13.26 -16.09 -62.32
C THR A 105 -13.78 -16.45 -60.95
N GLU A 106 -15.03 -16.83 -60.90
CA GLU A 106 -15.72 -17.50 -59.80
C GLU A 106 -15.09 -18.87 -59.50
N ASP A 107 -14.90 -19.19 -58.22
CA ASP A 107 -15.38 -20.43 -57.60
C ASP A 107 -14.96 -20.54 -56.12
N GLY A 108 -15.87 -20.97 -55.26
CA GLY A 108 -15.50 -21.67 -54.03
C GLY A 108 -15.80 -20.96 -52.69
N ASP A 109 -17.04 -21.00 -52.31
CA ASP A 109 -17.59 -21.03 -50.95
C ASP A 109 -16.68 -21.61 -49.87
N ALA A 110 -16.31 -20.82 -48.88
CA ALA A 110 -16.01 -21.29 -47.50
C ALA A 110 -16.10 -20.13 -46.52
N ASP A 111 -17.11 -20.19 -45.73
CA ASP A 111 -17.39 -19.59 -44.45
C ASP A 111 -16.17 -18.96 -43.74
N ARG A 112 -15.79 -17.73 -44.06
CA ARG A 112 -14.91 -16.88 -43.25
C ARG A 112 -15.78 -16.08 -42.25
N LYS A 113 -16.13 -16.73 -41.12
CA LYS A 113 -16.48 -15.99 -39.92
C LYS A 113 -15.49 -14.84 -39.72
N PRO A 114 -15.93 -13.59 -39.54
CA PRO A 114 -15.05 -12.52 -39.18
C PRO A 114 -14.38 -12.88 -37.85
N SER A 115 -13.08 -13.06 -37.87
CA SER A 115 -12.25 -13.13 -36.66
C SER A 115 -12.52 -11.84 -35.88
N SER A 116 -13.41 -11.90 -34.90
CA SER A 116 -13.55 -10.86 -33.91
C SER A 116 -12.17 -10.76 -33.23
N LYS A 117 -11.41 -9.72 -33.54
CA LYS A 117 -10.26 -9.34 -32.71
C LYS A 117 -10.76 -9.31 -31.29
N ILE A 118 -10.36 -10.27 -30.47
CA ILE A 118 -10.59 -10.27 -29.02
C ILE A 118 -9.95 -8.97 -28.57
N LYS A 119 -10.79 -8.01 -28.24
CA LYS A 119 -10.33 -6.72 -27.72
C LYS A 119 -9.72 -7.03 -26.38
N ASP A 120 -8.42 -6.75 -26.21
CA ASP A 120 -7.73 -6.97 -24.94
C ASP A 120 -8.53 -6.29 -23.82
N CYS A 121 -8.76 -7.02 -22.73
CA CYS A 121 -9.54 -6.51 -21.59
C CYS A 121 -8.79 -5.34 -20.94
N ASN A 122 -9.37 -4.17 -20.92
CA ASN A 122 -8.86 -3.06 -20.13
C ASN A 122 -9.50 -3.10 -18.72
N TYR A 123 -8.77 -3.66 -17.76
CA TYR A 123 -9.22 -3.83 -16.39
C TYR A 123 -9.36 -2.53 -15.60
N SER A 124 -8.76 -1.41 -16.04
CA SER A 124 -8.85 -0.11 -15.37
C SER A 124 -10.10 0.68 -15.75
N LYS A 125 -10.74 0.34 -16.88
CA LYS A 125 -12.00 0.90 -17.32
C LYS A 125 -13.16 0.06 -16.86
N GLY A 126 -14.20 0.66 -16.36
CA GLY A 126 -15.38 -0.06 -15.89
C GLY A 126 -16.16 0.70 -14.86
N ARG A 127 -16.95 -0.02 -14.07
CA ARG A 127 -17.82 0.58 -13.07
C ARG A 127 -17.92 -0.28 -11.81
N TRP A 128 -18.21 0.37 -10.71
CA TRP A 128 -18.57 -0.28 -9.47
C TRP A 128 -20.05 -0.69 -9.53
N VAL A 129 -20.33 -1.96 -9.23
CA VAL A 129 -21.68 -2.51 -9.18
C VAL A 129 -21.90 -3.19 -7.83
N ALA A 130 -23.11 -3.07 -7.30
CA ALA A 130 -23.50 -3.76 -6.08
C ALA A 130 -23.50 -5.28 -6.29
N ASP A 131 -22.95 -6.03 -5.34
CA ASP A 131 -22.91 -7.49 -5.36
C ASP A 131 -23.24 -8.05 -3.97
N SER A 132 -24.39 -8.72 -3.86
CA SER A 132 -24.88 -9.27 -2.60
C SER A 132 -24.04 -10.44 -2.04
N ARG A 133 -23.07 -10.95 -2.82
CA ARG A 133 -22.15 -12.03 -2.40
C ARG A 133 -20.90 -11.49 -1.68
N ARG A 134 -20.82 -10.18 -1.53
CA ARG A 134 -19.72 -9.50 -0.85
C ARG A 134 -20.00 -9.26 0.64
N PRO A 135 -19.00 -9.21 1.48
CA PRO A 135 -17.57 -9.34 1.18
C PRO A 135 -17.12 -10.78 0.92
N LEU A 136 -15.96 -10.96 0.27
CA LEU A 136 -15.39 -12.27 -0.11
C LEU A 136 -14.94 -13.12 1.08
N TYR A 137 -14.80 -12.53 2.26
CA TYR A 137 -14.43 -13.18 3.50
C TYR A 137 -14.95 -12.39 4.71
N SER A 138 -15.01 -13.05 5.85
CA SER A 138 -15.41 -12.40 7.11
C SER A 138 -14.28 -11.54 7.69
N GLY A 139 -14.51 -10.23 7.82
CA GLY A 139 -13.58 -9.33 8.50
C GLY A 139 -13.45 -9.58 10.00
N PHE A 140 -14.40 -10.31 10.61
CA PHE A 140 -14.33 -10.74 12.00
C PHE A 140 -13.44 -11.98 12.20
N GLU A 141 -13.43 -12.89 11.24
CA GLU A 141 -12.73 -14.17 11.34
C GLU A 141 -11.30 -14.10 10.84
N CYS A 142 -11.01 -13.20 9.88
CA CYS A 142 -9.68 -13.06 9.31
C CYS A 142 -8.62 -12.44 10.23
N LYS A 143 -8.74 -12.58 11.55
CA LYS A 143 -7.85 -11.98 12.56
C LYS A 143 -6.40 -12.45 12.44
N GLN A 144 -6.16 -13.64 11.92
CA GLN A 144 -4.81 -14.20 11.79
C GLN A 144 -3.94 -13.39 10.82
N TRP A 145 -4.55 -12.82 9.78
CA TRP A 145 -3.83 -12.17 8.68
C TRP A 145 -3.94 -10.65 8.71
N LEU A 146 -5.03 -10.12 9.28
CA LEU A 146 -5.27 -8.68 9.33
C LEU A 146 -4.50 -8.02 10.47
N SER A 147 -3.85 -6.91 10.17
CA SER A 147 -3.40 -5.98 11.21
C SER A 147 -4.61 -5.31 11.84
N GLU A 148 -4.60 -5.15 13.17
CA GLU A 148 -5.67 -4.47 13.91
C GLU A 148 -5.97 -3.05 13.38
N MET A 149 -4.93 -2.38 12.85
CA MET A 149 -5.02 -1.00 12.39
C MET A 149 -5.95 -0.79 11.19
N TRP A 150 -6.29 -1.84 10.43
CA TRP A 150 -7.23 -1.78 9.31
C TRP A 150 -8.30 -2.87 9.31
N ALA A 151 -8.43 -3.58 10.42
CA ALA A 151 -9.51 -4.53 10.67
C ALA A 151 -10.76 -3.79 11.15
N CYS A 152 -11.41 -3.00 10.27
CA CYS A 152 -12.49 -2.09 10.63
C CYS A 152 -13.69 -2.79 11.29
N ARG A 153 -13.96 -4.07 10.96
CA ARG A 153 -14.99 -4.88 11.61
C ARG A 153 -14.73 -5.13 13.10
N LEU A 154 -13.49 -4.93 13.57
CA LEU A 154 -13.09 -5.06 14.98
C LEU A 154 -13.03 -3.71 15.69
N THR A 155 -13.41 -2.62 15.04
CA THR A 155 -13.46 -1.26 15.61
C THR A 155 -14.90 -0.86 15.94
N GLN A 156 -15.11 0.41 16.27
CA GLN A 156 -16.44 0.99 16.52
C GLN A 156 -17.14 1.45 15.22
N ARG A 157 -16.60 1.17 14.05
CA ARG A 157 -17.25 1.49 12.79
C ARG A 157 -18.52 0.64 12.63
N THR A 158 -19.59 1.24 12.16
CA THR A 158 -20.90 0.59 11.99
C THR A 158 -21.35 0.53 10.54
N ASP A 159 -20.80 1.40 9.67
CA ASP A 159 -21.08 1.38 8.23
C ASP A 159 -20.02 0.61 7.47
N PHE A 160 -20.47 -0.34 6.66
CA PHE A 160 -19.66 -1.21 5.82
C PHE A 160 -20.25 -1.38 4.41
N SER A 161 -21.04 -0.40 3.97
CA SER A 161 -21.68 -0.43 2.66
C SER A 161 -20.66 -0.55 1.50
N PHE A 162 -19.46 0.01 1.70
CA PHE A 162 -18.35 -0.09 0.73
C PHE A 162 -17.89 -1.53 0.46
N GLU A 163 -18.13 -2.47 1.38
CA GLU A 163 -17.77 -3.89 1.18
C GLU A 163 -18.67 -4.60 0.16
N GLY A 164 -19.87 -4.07 -0.10
CA GLY A 164 -20.91 -4.68 -0.94
C GLY A 164 -20.79 -4.41 -2.45
N TYR A 165 -19.60 -4.02 -2.94
CA TYR A 165 -19.41 -3.68 -4.34
C TYR A 165 -18.29 -4.50 -4.98
N GLN A 166 -18.46 -4.76 -6.30
CA GLN A 166 -17.41 -5.31 -7.13
C GLN A 166 -17.12 -4.39 -8.31
N TRP A 167 -15.88 -4.41 -8.79
CA TRP A 167 -15.50 -3.75 -10.01
C TRP A 167 -15.87 -4.60 -11.22
N GLN A 168 -16.55 -4.02 -12.19
CA GLN A 168 -16.89 -4.64 -13.45
C GLN A 168 -16.19 -3.91 -14.58
N PRO A 169 -15.12 -4.49 -15.17
CA PRO A 169 -14.43 -3.91 -16.31
C PRO A 169 -15.36 -3.75 -17.51
N GLU A 170 -15.10 -2.72 -18.32
CA GLU A 170 -15.78 -2.49 -19.57
C GLU A 170 -15.39 -3.57 -20.61
N ASN A 171 -16.38 -4.11 -21.33
CA ASN A 171 -16.19 -5.06 -22.44
C ASN A 171 -15.49 -6.39 -22.07
N CYS A 172 -15.32 -6.69 -20.78
CA CYS A 172 -14.82 -7.99 -20.35
C CYS A 172 -15.47 -8.43 -19.04
N LYS A 173 -15.46 -9.73 -18.80
CA LYS A 173 -16.03 -10.33 -17.59
C LYS A 173 -14.89 -10.68 -16.62
N MET A 174 -14.94 -10.15 -15.42
CA MET A 174 -14.13 -10.64 -14.31
C MET A 174 -14.56 -12.06 -13.96
N LEU A 175 -13.57 -12.94 -13.79
CA LEU A 175 -13.81 -14.23 -13.16
C LEU A 175 -14.14 -13.99 -11.69
N GLU A 176 -15.18 -14.64 -11.20
CA GLU A 176 -15.50 -14.64 -9.78
C GLU A 176 -14.35 -15.26 -8.99
N PHE A 177 -13.92 -14.58 -7.92
CA PHE A 177 -12.90 -15.15 -7.07
C PHE A 177 -13.46 -16.32 -6.25
N GLU A 178 -12.82 -17.48 -6.38
CA GLU A 178 -13.09 -18.67 -5.58
C GLU A 178 -11.76 -19.19 -5.02
N LYS A 179 -11.68 -19.30 -3.67
CA LYS A 179 -10.45 -19.61 -2.96
C LYS A 179 -9.73 -20.89 -3.43
N SER A 180 -10.50 -21.95 -3.67
CA SER A 180 -9.92 -23.23 -4.07
C SER A 180 -9.47 -23.22 -5.53
N ALA A 181 -10.20 -22.55 -6.41
CA ALA A 181 -9.81 -22.36 -7.81
C ALA A 181 -8.54 -21.51 -7.91
N PHE A 182 -8.46 -20.44 -7.12
CA PHE A 182 -7.25 -19.62 -7.02
C PHE A 182 -6.04 -20.44 -6.56
N LEU A 183 -6.15 -21.19 -5.47
CA LEU A 183 -5.05 -22.01 -4.94
C LEU A 183 -4.63 -23.12 -5.93
N ARG A 184 -5.58 -23.76 -6.62
CA ARG A 184 -5.24 -24.73 -7.69
C ARG A 184 -4.49 -24.06 -8.86
N ARG A 185 -4.94 -22.87 -9.29
CA ARG A 185 -4.28 -22.11 -10.36
C ARG A 185 -2.86 -21.67 -9.98
N MET A 186 -2.65 -21.40 -8.69
CA MET A 186 -1.37 -20.99 -8.14
C MET A 186 -0.55 -22.15 -7.56
N GLN A 187 -0.91 -23.41 -7.87
CA GLN A 187 -0.16 -24.56 -7.41
C GLN A 187 1.32 -24.48 -7.82
N ASP A 188 2.21 -24.77 -6.85
CA ASP A 188 3.67 -24.71 -7.01
C ASP A 188 4.21 -23.31 -7.41
N ARG A 189 3.48 -22.24 -7.08
CA ARG A 189 3.85 -20.87 -7.44
C ARG A 189 3.99 -19.97 -6.23
N THR A 190 4.83 -18.94 -6.40
CA THR A 190 5.05 -17.88 -5.40
C THR A 190 4.56 -16.53 -5.91
N ILE A 191 3.69 -15.89 -5.13
CA ILE A 191 3.27 -14.49 -5.33
C ILE A 191 4.03 -13.62 -4.33
N ALA A 192 4.75 -12.62 -4.83
CA ALA A 192 5.52 -11.68 -4.02
C ALA A 192 4.97 -10.25 -4.15
N PHE A 193 4.67 -9.61 -3.02
CA PHE A 193 4.37 -8.20 -2.93
C PHE A 193 5.59 -7.47 -2.35
N ILE A 194 6.15 -6.51 -3.07
CA ILE A 194 7.29 -5.71 -2.63
C ILE A 194 6.91 -4.23 -2.69
N GLY A 195 6.81 -3.58 -1.54
CA GLY A 195 6.37 -2.20 -1.50
C GLY A 195 6.12 -1.65 -0.09
N ASP A 196 5.29 -0.64 0.00
CA ASP A 196 4.94 0.07 1.24
C ASP A 196 3.75 -0.57 2.01
N SER A 197 3.16 0.17 2.92
CA SER A 197 2.02 -0.29 3.74
C SER A 197 0.79 -0.67 2.93
N LEU A 198 0.58 -0.05 1.77
CA LEU A 198 -0.54 -0.38 0.88
C LEU A 198 -0.30 -1.70 0.11
N GLY A 199 0.96 -2.04 -0.16
CA GLY A 199 1.35 -3.38 -0.63
C GLY A 199 1.12 -4.43 0.46
N ARG A 200 1.39 -4.09 1.73
CA ARG A 200 1.07 -4.97 2.86
C ARG A 200 -0.44 -5.17 3.04
N GLN A 201 -1.26 -4.13 2.84
CA GLN A 201 -2.72 -4.29 2.85
C GLN A 201 -3.18 -5.24 1.74
N GLN A 202 -2.67 -5.08 0.52
CA GLN A 202 -2.99 -5.97 -0.59
C GLN A 202 -2.58 -7.41 -0.30
N PHE A 203 -1.39 -7.63 0.27
CA PHE A 203 -0.94 -8.95 0.72
C PHE A 203 -1.89 -9.55 1.78
N GLN A 204 -2.28 -8.78 2.81
CA GLN A 204 -3.17 -9.27 3.87
C GLN A 204 -4.59 -9.55 3.35
N SER A 205 -5.09 -8.70 2.46
CA SER A 205 -6.32 -8.96 1.73
C SER A 205 -6.26 -10.31 0.99
N LEU A 206 -5.18 -10.55 0.21
CA LEU A 206 -5.03 -11.82 -0.51
C LEU A 206 -4.93 -13.03 0.43
N MET A 207 -4.26 -12.90 1.57
CA MET A 207 -4.23 -13.97 2.59
C MET A 207 -5.63 -14.28 3.11
N CYS A 208 -6.45 -13.25 3.38
CA CYS A 208 -7.85 -13.43 3.80
C CYS A 208 -8.71 -14.06 2.70
N MET A 209 -8.57 -13.59 1.47
CA MET A 209 -9.29 -14.15 0.32
C MET A 209 -8.92 -15.63 0.11
N ALA A 210 -7.64 -15.97 0.10
CA ALA A 210 -7.15 -17.33 -0.14
C ALA A 210 -7.46 -18.31 1.00
N SER A 211 -7.50 -17.83 2.25
CA SER A 211 -7.90 -18.65 3.41
C SER A 211 -9.42 -18.71 3.60
N GLY A 212 -10.19 -17.81 2.95
CA GLY A 212 -11.63 -17.61 3.21
C GLY A 212 -11.89 -16.87 4.53
N GLY A 213 -10.89 -16.20 5.10
CA GLY A 213 -10.97 -15.56 6.41
C GLY A 213 -10.83 -16.52 7.59
N GLU A 214 -10.71 -17.80 7.35
CA GLU A 214 -10.68 -18.84 8.39
C GLU A 214 -9.23 -19.13 8.84
N ARG A 215 -9.09 -19.61 10.08
CA ARG A 215 -7.84 -20.23 10.53
C ARG A 215 -7.67 -21.58 9.87
N ARG A 216 -6.50 -21.78 9.24
CA ARG A 216 -6.18 -23.03 8.53
C ARG A 216 -4.87 -23.60 9.05
N GLU A 217 -4.86 -24.90 9.32
CA GLU A 217 -3.66 -25.62 9.78
C GLU A 217 -2.68 -25.91 8.64
N ASP A 218 -3.15 -25.91 7.40
CA ASP A 218 -2.34 -26.15 6.20
C ASP A 218 -1.59 -24.89 5.72
N ILE A 219 -1.54 -23.82 6.53
CA ILE A 219 -0.78 -22.61 6.21
C ILE A 219 0.45 -22.49 7.10
N GLU A 220 1.61 -22.65 6.50
CA GLU A 220 2.90 -22.65 7.17
C GLU A 220 3.62 -21.29 7.02
N ASN A 221 4.30 -20.86 8.08
CA ASN A 221 5.19 -19.71 8.01
C ASN A 221 6.55 -20.13 7.44
N VAL A 222 6.82 -19.76 6.20
CA VAL A 222 8.07 -20.07 5.48
C VAL A 222 9.00 -18.85 5.36
N GLY A 223 8.80 -17.83 6.19
CA GLY A 223 9.60 -16.59 6.17
C GLY A 223 11.12 -16.84 6.27
N LYS A 224 11.55 -17.87 7.02
CA LYS A 224 12.97 -18.24 7.13
C LYS A 224 13.62 -18.58 5.78
N GLU A 225 12.87 -19.18 4.86
CA GLU A 225 13.37 -19.55 3.52
C GLU A 225 13.74 -18.32 2.67
N TYR A 226 13.17 -17.17 3.01
CA TYR A 226 13.40 -15.88 2.35
C TYR A 226 14.22 -14.92 3.22
N GLY A 227 14.77 -15.38 4.35
CA GLY A 227 15.49 -14.51 5.26
C GLY A 227 14.60 -13.50 6.01
N LEU A 228 13.28 -13.68 5.97
CA LEU A 228 12.29 -12.82 6.65
C LEU A 228 12.16 -13.21 8.12
N VAL A 229 13.28 -13.08 8.84
CA VAL A 229 13.37 -13.40 10.25
C VAL A 229 13.50 -12.11 11.04
N LYS A 230 12.77 -12.00 12.14
CA LYS A 230 12.87 -10.84 13.02
C LYS A 230 14.30 -10.71 13.56
N ALA A 231 14.98 -9.63 13.21
CA ALA A 231 16.30 -9.33 13.73
C ALA A 231 16.26 -9.06 15.25
N ARG A 232 17.38 -9.30 15.93
CA ARG A 232 17.49 -9.04 17.37
C ARG A 232 17.25 -7.56 17.67
N GLY A 233 16.24 -7.26 18.50
CA GLY A 233 15.83 -5.90 18.85
C GLY A 233 14.92 -5.22 17.84
N ALA A 234 14.61 -5.85 16.70
CA ALA A 234 13.59 -5.35 15.79
C ALA A 234 12.18 -5.63 16.35
N ILE A 235 11.24 -4.76 16.05
CA ILE A 235 9.85 -4.91 16.47
C ILE A 235 9.17 -6.04 15.67
N ARG A 236 9.44 -6.09 14.37
CA ARG A 236 8.88 -7.04 13.41
C ARG A 236 9.92 -7.42 12.36
N PRO A 237 9.73 -8.52 11.60
CA PRO A 237 10.55 -8.78 10.42
C PRO A 237 10.23 -7.78 9.31
N ASP A 238 11.11 -7.69 8.30
CA ASP A 238 10.92 -6.83 7.13
C ASP A 238 9.84 -7.36 6.17
N GLY A 239 9.27 -8.52 6.45
CA GLY A 239 8.21 -9.12 5.66
C GLY A 239 7.74 -10.45 6.21
N TRP A 240 6.82 -11.07 5.50
CA TRP A 240 6.22 -12.36 5.85
C TRP A 240 6.09 -13.23 4.61
N ALA A 241 6.19 -14.54 4.78
CA ALA A 241 5.90 -15.51 3.74
C ALA A 241 5.13 -16.69 4.33
N TYR A 242 4.03 -17.03 3.70
CA TYR A 242 3.16 -18.14 4.11
C TYR A 242 2.92 -19.07 2.93
N ARG A 243 2.94 -20.37 3.18
CA ARG A 243 2.72 -21.43 2.21
C ARG A 243 1.47 -22.20 2.55
N PHE A 244 0.59 -22.36 1.57
CA PHE A 244 -0.53 -23.28 1.60
C PHE A 244 0.01 -24.66 1.21
N SER A 245 0.19 -25.56 2.18
CA SER A 245 0.88 -26.84 1.99
C SER A 245 0.20 -27.74 0.97
N ASN A 246 -1.15 -27.75 0.92
CA ASN A 246 -1.92 -28.57 0.01
C ASN A 246 -1.70 -28.26 -1.47
N THR A 247 -1.34 -27.04 -1.80
CA THR A 247 -1.10 -26.58 -3.18
C THR A 247 0.33 -26.09 -3.40
N ASN A 248 1.15 -26.12 -2.36
CA ASN A 248 2.50 -25.55 -2.37
C ASN A 248 2.52 -24.09 -2.90
N THR A 249 1.44 -23.35 -2.63
CA THR A 249 1.30 -21.94 -3.04
C THR A 249 1.90 -21.06 -1.96
N THR A 250 2.87 -20.22 -2.30
CA THR A 250 3.48 -19.25 -1.36
C THR A 250 2.99 -17.84 -1.68
N ILE A 251 2.56 -17.13 -0.64
CA ILE A 251 2.23 -15.70 -0.71
C ILE A 251 3.15 -14.96 0.25
N LEU A 252 3.91 -13.99 -0.26
CA LEU A 252 4.86 -13.24 0.56
C LEU A 252 4.73 -11.74 0.37
N TYR A 253 5.15 -11.01 1.39
CA TYR A 253 5.31 -9.57 1.38
C TYR A 253 6.69 -9.17 1.92
N TYR A 254 7.32 -8.22 1.26
CA TYR A 254 8.55 -7.57 1.71
C TYR A 254 8.40 -6.05 1.74
N TRP A 255 8.81 -5.45 2.85
CA TRP A 255 8.78 -4.00 3.01
C TRP A 255 9.86 -3.31 2.20
N SER A 256 9.47 -2.48 1.26
CA SER A 256 10.35 -1.60 0.49
C SER A 256 9.60 -0.34 0.07
N ALA A 257 9.56 0.64 0.98
CA ALA A 257 8.71 1.83 0.83
C ALA A 257 9.08 2.70 -0.38
N SER A 258 10.34 2.72 -0.77
CA SER A 258 10.86 3.51 -1.88
C SER A 258 11.18 2.70 -3.14
N LEU A 259 11.22 1.37 -3.05
CA LEU A 259 11.77 0.47 -4.07
C LEU A 259 13.25 0.73 -4.43
N ALA A 260 13.93 1.61 -3.70
CA ALA A 260 15.38 1.78 -3.80
C ALA A 260 16.11 0.76 -2.90
N ASP A 261 17.32 0.41 -3.27
CA ASP A 261 18.21 -0.37 -2.41
C ASP A 261 18.71 0.50 -1.25
N LEU A 262 18.56 0.04 -0.03
CA LEU A 262 18.90 0.76 1.18
C LEU A 262 20.10 0.08 1.87
N GLU A 263 21.18 0.81 2.05
CA GLU A 263 22.44 0.31 2.59
C GLU A 263 22.93 1.22 3.74
N PRO A 264 23.02 0.73 4.99
CA PRO A 264 23.60 1.52 6.08
C PRO A 264 25.02 1.93 5.77
N LEU A 265 25.37 3.20 5.95
CA LEU A 265 26.74 3.71 5.72
C LEU A 265 27.73 3.16 6.73
N ASN A 266 27.28 2.86 7.95
CA ASN A 266 28.06 2.16 8.97
C ASN A 266 27.21 1.07 9.62
N ILE A 267 27.48 -0.19 9.29
CA ILE A 267 26.72 -1.34 9.78
C ILE A 267 26.80 -1.55 11.30
N THR A 268 27.82 -0.98 11.96
CA THR A 268 28.03 -1.10 13.43
C THR A 268 27.29 -0.01 14.21
N ASP A 269 26.92 1.08 13.55
CA ASP A 269 26.19 2.19 14.15
C ASP A 269 24.73 2.19 13.75
N LYS A 270 23.84 1.92 14.71
CA LYS A 270 22.38 1.97 14.47
C LYS A 270 21.86 3.37 14.15
N ALA A 271 22.61 4.40 14.51
CA ALA A 271 22.29 5.80 14.23
C ALA A 271 22.94 6.32 12.94
N THR A 272 23.45 5.44 12.08
CA THR A 272 24.06 5.82 10.80
C THR A 272 23.05 6.34 9.80
N ASP A 273 23.50 7.16 8.88
CA ASP A 273 22.75 7.45 7.66
C ASP A 273 22.68 6.21 6.77
N VAL A 274 21.68 6.18 5.90
CA VAL A 274 21.39 5.06 4.99
C VAL A 274 21.51 5.55 3.56
N ALA A 275 22.41 4.96 2.79
CA ALA A 275 22.50 5.19 1.36
C ALA A 275 21.24 4.64 0.69
N MET A 276 20.47 5.53 0.05
CA MET A 276 19.29 5.21 -0.76
C MET A 276 19.70 5.23 -2.23
N HIS A 277 19.98 4.06 -2.78
CA HIS A 277 20.45 3.92 -4.16
C HIS A 277 19.28 3.99 -5.14
N LEU A 278 19.09 5.17 -5.75
CA LEU A 278 17.98 5.43 -6.66
C LEU A 278 18.01 4.59 -7.95
N ASP A 279 19.20 4.12 -8.31
CA ASP A 279 19.48 3.34 -9.53
C ASP A 279 19.52 1.82 -9.31
N ARG A 280 19.24 1.35 -8.11
CA ARG A 280 19.30 -0.08 -7.76
C ARG A 280 17.99 -0.58 -7.17
N ALA A 281 17.50 -1.70 -7.69
CA ALA A 281 16.38 -2.42 -7.11
C ALA A 281 16.74 -2.99 -5.72
N PRO A 282 15.78 -3.17 -4.79
CA PRO A 282 16.02 -3.69 -3.45
C PRO A 282 16.82 -4.99 -3.45
N ALA A 283 17.79 -5.13 -2.55
CA ALA A 283 18.63 -6.32 -2.45
C ALA A 283 17.82 -7.61 -2.28
N PHE A 284 16.72 -7.57 -1.52
CA PHE A 284 15.79 -8.68 -1.37
C PHE A 284 15.22 -9.13 -2.72
N MET A 285 14.74 -8.20 -3.53
CA MET A 285 14.18 -8.51 -4.84
C MET A 285 15.24 -9.13 -5.76
N ARG A 286 16.44 -8.53 -5.81
CA ARG A 286 17.56 -9.05 -6.63
C ARG A 286 17.97 -10.47 -6.21
N ARG A 287 17.93 -10.75 -4.89
CA ARG A 287 18.33 -12.05 -4.34
C ARG A 287 17.32 -13.15 -4.62
N PHE A 288 16.04 -12.88 -4.53
CA PHE A 288 14.98 -13.89 -4.54
C PHE A 288 14.12 -13.88 -5.82
N LEU A 289 14.44 -13.04 -6.83
CA LEU A 289 13.65 -12.90 -8.05
C LEU A 289 13.38 -14.26 -8.73
N HIS A 290 14.38 -15.15 -8.74
CA HIS A 290 14.30 -16.47 -9.34
C HIS A 290 13.29 -17.42 -8.66
N ARG A 291 12.77 -17.05 -7.50
CA ARG A 291 11.77 -17.83 -6.75
C ARG A 291 10.34 -17.31 -6.94
N PHE A 292 10.16 -16.21 -7.66
CA PHE A 292 8.85 -15.60 -7.85
C PHE A 292 8.24 -15.99 -9.19
N ASP A 293 6.95 -16.30 -9.17
CA ASP A 293 6.14 -16.53 -10.38
C ASP A 293 5.24 -15.34 -10.68
N VAL A 294 4.85 -14.60 -9.63
CA VAL A 294 4.11 -13.33 -9.72
C VAL A 294 4.79 -12.33 -8.80
N LEU A 295 5.13 -11.17 -9.33
CA LEU A 295 5.72 -10.06 -8.57
C LEU A 295 4.87 -8.81 -8.72
N VAL A 296 4.46 -8.23 -7.60
CA VAL A 296 3.70 -6.97 -7.55
C VAL A 296 4.52 -5.92 -6.83
N LEU A 297 4.87 -4.85 -7.54
CA LEU A 297 5.59 -3.70 -6.99
C LEU A 297 4.63 -2.54 -6.73
N ASN A 298 4.86 -1.81 -5.64
CA ASN A 298 4.20 -0.53 -5.39
C ASN A 298 5.08 0.43 -4.59
N THR A 299 4.97 1.72 -4.85
CA THR A 299 5.60 2.80 -4.09
C THR A 299 4.83 4.11 -4.29
N GLY A 300 5.01 5.08 -3.41
CA GLY A 300 4.42 6.41 -3.59
C GLY A 300 4.46 7.27 -2.34
N HIS A 301 3.69 6.95 -1.32
CA HIS A 301 3.41 7.83 -0.18
C HIS A 301 4.62 8.11 0.73
N HIS A 302 5.65 7.28 0.69
CA HIS A 302 6.88 7.51 1.43
C HIS A 302 7.87 8.48 0.75
N TRP A 303 7.60 8.88 -0.48
CA TRP A 303 8.40 9.86 -1.19
C TRP A 303 8.03 11.29 -0.76
N ASN A 304 8.43 11.66 0.45
CA ASN A 304 8.27 12.99 1.00
C ASN A 304 9.45 13.34 1.92
N ARG A 305 9.69 14.66 2.16
CA ARG A 305 10.83 15.13 2.95
C ARG A 305 10.84 14.58 4.37
N GLY A 306 9.69 14.55 5.02
CA GLY A 306 9.57 14.04 6.39
C GLY A 306 10.05 12.60 6.51
N LYS A 307 9.63 11.71 5.60
CA LYS A 307 10.07 10.30 5.59
C LYS A 307 11.53 10.11 5.23
N ILE A 308 12.05 10.87 4.25
CA ILE A 308 13.47 10.82 3.86
C ILE A 308 14.34 11.23 5.03
N THR A 309 14.03 12.35 5.70
CA THR A 309 14.76 12.84 6.86
C THR A 309 14.64 11.90 8.06
N ALA A 310 13.42 11.45 8.41
CA ALA A 310 13.19 10.57 9.55
C ALA A 310 13.91 9.22 9.43
N ASN A 311 14.07 8.70 8.21
CA ASN A 311 14.81 7.47 7.95
C ASN A 311 16.30 7.72 7.68
N ARG A 312 16.78 8.96 7.74
CA ARG A 312 18.16 9.35 7.43
C ARG A 312 18.63 8.84 6.07
N TRP A 313 17.74 8.88 5.08
CA TRP A 313 18.06 8.45 3.73
C TRP A 313 18.84 9.53 3.00
N VAL A 314 20.04 9.16 2.54
CA VAL A 314 20.90 9.99 1.68
C VAL A 314 20.84 9.39 0.27
N MET A 315 20.44 10.18 -0.72
CA MET A 315 20.27 9.71 -2.10
C MET A 315 21.61 9.45 -2.76
N TYR A 316 21.73 8.29 -3.41
CA TYR A 316 22.93 7.81 -4.11
C TYR A 316 22.57 7.41 -5.54
N VAL A 317 23.49 7.65 -6.46
CA VAL A 317 23.47 7.16 -7.85
C VAL A 317 24.88 6.71 -8.22
N ASN A 318 25.03 5.56 -8.88
CA ASN A 318 26.33 4.96 -9.22
C ASN A 318 27.26 4.80 -8.01
N GLY A 319 26.71 4.46 -6.86
CA GLY A 319 27.45 4.26 -5.60
C GLY A 319 28.03 5.53 -4.96
N LYS A 320 27.60 6.72 -5.39
CA LYS A 320 28.08 8.01 -4.87
C LYS A 320 26.90 8.86 -4.38
N PRO A 321 27.12 9.68 -3.32
CA PRO A 321 26.12 10.65 -2.88
C PRO A 321 25.72 11.57 -4.04
N LEU A 322 24.42 11.76 -4.19
CA LEU A 322 23.85 12.58 -5.26
C LEU A 322 24.13 14.07 -5.02
N LYS A 323 24.63 14.76 -6.04
CA LYS A 323 24.93 16.21 -6.01
C LYS A 323 24.04 17.03 -6.95
N ASP A 324 23.39 16.39 -7.91
CA ASP A 324 22.49 17.04 -8.86
C ASP A 324 21.24 17.55 -8.12
N ARG A 325 21.12 18.88 -8.03
CA ARG A 325 20.03 19.55 -7.33
C ARG A 325 18.66 19.22 -7.91
N LYS A 326 18.56 19.06 -9.23
CA LYS A 326 17.30 18.75 -9.91
C LYS A 326 16.86 17.32 -9.57
N LEU A 327 17.79 16.37 -9.56
CA LEU A 327 17.49 14.98 -9.21
C LEU A 327 17.25 14.80 -7.69
N LEU A 328 17.77 15.68 -6.84
CA LEU A 328 17.49 15.70 -5.39
C LEU A 328 16.05 16.14 -5.07
N GLU A 329 15.33 16.73 -6.01
CA GLU A 329 13.90 16.97 -5.86
C GLU A 329 13.15 15.64 -5.76
N ILE A 330 12.31 15.49 -4.74
CA ILE A 330 11.70 14.20 -4.37
C ILE A 330 10.89 13.58 -5.52
N GLY A 331 10.14 14.41 -6.26
CA GLY A 331 9.38 13.96 -7.44
C GLY A 331 10.30 13.39 -8.53
N ASN A 332 11.41 14.06 -8.81
CA ASN A 332 12.40 13.63 -9.79
C ASN A 332 13.15 12.38 -9.33
N ALA A 333 13.52 12.31 -8.05
CA ALA A 333 14.15 11.14 -7.45
C ALA A 333 13.23 9.91 -7.49
N LYS A 334 11.93 10.08 -7.14
CA LYS A 334 10.92 9.03 -7.28
C LYS A 334 10.82 8.55 -8.71
N ASN A 335 10.65 9.48 -9.66
CA ASN A 335 10.54 9.15 -11.08
C ASN A 335 11.76 8.38 -11.59
N PHE A 336 12.96 8.85 -11.26
CA PHE A 336 14.22 8.19 -11.62
C PHE A 336 14.29 6.77 -11.06
N THR A 337 13.95 6.58 -9.77
CA THR A 337 13.98 5.26 -9.11
C THR A 337 12.98 4.30 -9.75
N VAL A 338 11.75 4.73 -9.96
CA VAL A 338 10.70 3.92 -10.56
C VAL A 338 11.11 3.42 -11.94
N HIS A 339 11.62 4.32 -12.80
CA HIS A 339 12.13 3.95 -14.12
C HIS A 339 13.38 3.05 -14.06
N SER A 340 14.27 3.26 -13.07
CA SER A 340 15.46 2.41 -12.91
C SER A 340 15.08 0.99 -12.50
N VAL A 341 14.14 0.86 -11.56
CA VAL A 341 13.64 -0.44 -11.10
C VAL A 341 12.88 -1.17 -12.22
N ALA A 342 12.02 -0.46 -12.95
CA ALA A 342 11.28 -1.04 -14.07
C ALA A 342 12.23 -1.55 -15.17
N ARG A 343 13.19 -0.75 -15.59
CA ARG A 343 14.20 -1.18 -16.60
C ARG A 343 15.03 -2.36 -16.11
N TRP A 344 15.46 -2.35 -14.85
CA TRP A 344 16.20 -3.49 -14.30
C TRP A 344 15.34 -4.74 -14.30
N LEU A 345 14.09 -4.67 -13.83
CA LEU A 345 13.20 -5.82 -13.79
C LEU A 345 12.90 -6.35 -15.19
N ASP A 346 12.60 -5.47 -16.16
CA ASP A 346 12.37 -5.85 -17.53
C ASP A 346 13.57 -6.60 -18.13
N SER A 347 14.79 -6.14 -17.84
CA SER A 347 16.03 -6.83 -18.28
C SER A 347 16.20 -8.24 -17.69
N GLN A 348 15.52 -8.55 -16.57
CA GLN A 348 15.58 -9.87 -15.94
C GLN A 348 14.54 -10.84 -16.50
N LEU A 349 13.40 -10.35 -16.99
CA LEU A 349 12.27 -11.19 -17.42
C LEU A 349 12.63 -12.25 -18.47
N PRO A 350 13.50 -12.01 -19.47
CA PRO A 350 13.90 -13.04 -20.42
C PRO A 350 14.57 -14.28 -19.78
N SER A 351 15.25 -14.06 -18.64
CA SER A 351 15.89 -15.15 -17.87
C SER A 351 14.93 -15.81 -16.86
N HIS A 352 13.72 -15.27 -16.71
CA HIS A 352 12.71 -15.73 -15.76
C HIS A 352 11.35 -15.92 -16.46
N PRO A 353 11.21 -16.88 -17.40
CA PRO A 353 10.04 -16.97 -18.29
C PRO A 353 8.72 -17.30 -17.57
N ARG A 354 8.77 -17.79 -16.32
CA ARG A 354 7.59 -18.03 -15.49
C ARG A 354 7.11 -16.79 -14.76
N LEU A 355 7.98 -15.77 -14.62
CA LEU A 355 7.68 -14.58 -13.83
C LEU A 355 6.75 -13.64 -14.61
N LYS A 356 5.59 -13.36 -14.01
CA LYS A 356 4.70 -12.26 -14.40
C LYS A 356 4.92 -11.09 -13.45
N ALA A 357 5.40 -9.99 -13.98
CA ALA A 357 5.71 -8.79 -13.20
C ALA A 357 4.61 -7.73 -13.38
N PHE A 358 4.19 -7.16 -12.26
CA PHE A 358 3.20 -6.09 -12.19
C PHE A 358 3.77 -4.88 -11.46
N PHE A 359 3.51 -3.70 -11.98
CA PHE A 359 3.73 -2.48 -11.24
C PHE A 359 2.35 -1.84 -10.96
N ARG A 360 1.96 -1.81 -9.70
CA ARG A 360 0.69 -1.25 -9.26
C ARG A 360 0.81 0.27 -9.14
N THR A 361 -0.17 0.98 -9.68
CA THR A 361 -0.29 2.44 -9.56
C THR A 361 -0.54 2.85 -8.10
N ILE A 362 -0.38 4.15 -7.81
CA ILE A 362 -0.54 4.68 -6.46
C ILE A 362 -1.99 4.53 -5.99
N SER A 363 -2.17 4.10 -4.74
CA SER A 363 -3.49 4.18 -4.10
C SER A 363 -3.78 5.61 -3.70
N PRO A 364 -4.97 6.16 -3.98
CA PRO A 364 -5.31 7.52 -3.60
C PRO A 364 -5.42 7.69 -2.08
N ARG A 365 -5.39 8.94 -1.64
CA ARG A 365 -5.71 9.38 -0.28
C ARG A 365 -6.81 10.45 -0.35
N HIS A 366 -7.74 10.41 0.57
CA HIS A 366 -8.95 11.23 0.50
C HIS A 366 -9.13 12.11 1.75
N PHE A 367 -8.19 13.02 1.98
CA PHE A 367 -8.35 14.03 3.03
C PHE A 367 -9.21 15.20 2.54
N ARG A 368 -10.26 15.54 3.31
CA ARG A 368 -11.13 16.68 3.08
C ARG A 368 -11.02 17.67 4.24
N ASN A 369 -11.23 18.96 3.97
CA ASN A 369 -11.17 20.04 4.98
C ASN A 369 -9.83 20.15 5.71
N GLY A 370 -8.74 19.75 5.05
CA GLY A 370 -7.40 19.72 5.59
C GLY A 370 -6.58 18.56 5.03
N ASP A 371 -5.41 18.33 5.62
CA ASP A 371 -4.54 17.17 5.33
C ASP A 371 -4.37 16.34 6.62
N TRP A 372 -3.59 15.29 6.60
CA TRP A 372 -3.34 14.37 7.71
C TRP A 372 -2.93 15.08 9.03
N ASN A 373 -2.25 16.23 8.95
CA ASN A 373 -1.74 17.00 10.09
C ASN A 373 -2.49 18.32 10.34
N THR A 374 -3.54 18.61 9.58
CA THR A 374 -4.31 19.86 9.69
C THR A 374 -5.79 19.59 9.91
N GLY A 375 -6.15 18.41 10.40
CA GLY A 375 -7.52 18.03 10.74
C GLY A 375 -8.36 17.54 9.56
N GLY A 376 -7.71 17.15 8.47
CA GLY A 376 -8.40 16.53 7.34
C GLY A 376 -9.12 15.24 7.73
N ASN A 377 -10.25 14.95 7.10
CA ASN A 377 -11.10 13.81 7.40
C ASN A 377 -11.64 13.10 6.15
N CYS A 378 -12.19 11.90 6.36
CA CYS A 378 -12.87 11.08 5.37
C CYS A 378 -13.98 10.25 6.02
N ASP A 379 -14.81 10.89 6.83
CA ASP A 379 -15.85 10.27 7.67
C ASP A 379 -17.14 9.95 6.91
N ASN A 380 -17.15 10.15 5.59
CA ASN A 380 -18.31 9.86 4.75
C ASN A 380 -18.60 8.36 4.70
N THR A 381 -19.88 8.02 4.59
CA THR A 381 -20.40 6.65 4.48
C THR A 381 -20.91 6.34 3.07
N THR A 382 -20.91 7.33 2.18
CA THR A 382 -21.23 7.21 0.77
C THR A 382 -20.15 7.87 -0.06
N PRO A 383 -19.85 7.41 -1.28
CA PRO A 383 -18.85 8.03 -2.13
C PRO A 383 -19.14 9.52 -2.35
N LEU A 384 -18.15 10.38 -2.11
CA LEU A 384 -18.24 11.83 -2.35
C LEU A 384 -17.61 12.23 -3.68
N THR A 385 -16.68 11.41 -4.18
CA THR A 385 -16.14 11.57 -5.53
C THR A 385 -17.20 11.13 -6.53
N GLY A 386 -17.60 12.01 -7.42
CA GLY A 386 -18.74 11.79 -8.32
C GLY A 386 -18.55 10.61 -9.25
N GLY A 387 -19.61 9.81 -9.40
CA GLY A 387 -19.67 8.72 -10.35
C GLY A 387 -19.32 7.35 -9.78
N SER A 388 -19.58 6.33 -10.58
CA SER A 388 -19.26 4.93 -10.29
C SER A 388 -18.51 4.26 -11.45
N GLU A 389 -18.10 5.03 -12.46
CA GLU A 389 -17.58 4.56 -13.73
C GLU A 389 -16.29 5.29 -14.13
N ILE A 390 -15.34 4.57 -14.66
CA ILE A 390 -14.13 5.08 -15.30
C ILE A 390 -14.15 4.74 -16.77
N SER A 391 -14.15 5.76 -17.60
CA SER A 391 -14.16 5.66 -19.07
C SER A 391 -12.86 6.14 -19.74
N GLN A 392 -11.97 6.81 -19.00
CA GLN A 392 -10.70 7.32 -19.52
C GLN A 392 -9.71 6.19 -19.84
N ASP A 393 -8.93 6.37 -20.91
CA ASP A 393 -7.91 5.41 -21.34
C ASP A 393 -6.58 5.57 -20.61
N GLU A 394 -6.30 6.79 -20.14
CA GLU A 394 -5.03 7.12 -19.51
C GLU A 394 -5.06 6.83 -18.02
N SER A 395 -3.95 6.28 -17.52
CA SER A 395 -3.76 6.02 -16.09
C SER A 395 -3.67 7.32 -15.29
N SER A 396 -4.31 7.34 -14.13
CA SER A 396 -4.20 8.44 -13.16
C SER A 396 -2.84 8.50 -12.43
N ASP A 397 -1.94 7.51 -12.63
CA ASP A 397 -0.54 7.54 -12.17
C ASP A 397 0.43 7.58 -13.39
N PRO A 398 0.69 8.76 -13.95
CA PRO A 398 1.52 8.88 -15.15
C PRO A 398 2.97 8.46 -14.92
N VAL A 399 3.48 8.48 -13.68
CA VAL A 399 4.86 8.07 -13.37
C VAL A 399 5.02 6.56 -13.54
N ILE A 400 4.13 5.78 -12.94
CA ILE A 400 4.19 4.31 -13.06
C ILE A 400 3.84 3.88 -14.50
N ALA A 401 2.79 4.47 -15.09
CA ALA A 401 2.39 4.17 -16.47
C ALA A 401 3.53 4.42 -17.46
N ALA A 402 4.24 5.56 -17.34
CA ALA A 402 5.39 5.87 -18.18
C ALA A 402 6.57 4.91 -17.97
N ALA A 403 6.81 4.49 -16.73
CA ALA A 403 7.93 3.60 -16.40
C ALA A 403 7.78 2.20 -16.97
N VAL A 404 6.55 1.68 -17.10
CA VAL A 404 6.27 0.34 -17.64
C VAL A 404 5.97 0.36 -19.13
N LYS A 405 5.77 1.53 -19.74
CA LYS A 405 5.49 1.65 -21.16
C LYS A 405 6.64 1.08 -22.00
N GLY A 406 6.32 0.14 -22.89
CA GLY A 406 7.31 -0.53 -23.75
C GLY A 406 8.16 -1.59 -23.04
N THR A 407 7.80 -2.00 -21.83
CA THR A 407 8.41 -3.13 -21.09
C THR A 407 7.45 -4.32 -21.08
N ASN A 408 7.96 -5.48 -20.60
CA ASN A 408 7.14 -6.67 -20.35
C ASN A 408 6.50 -6.67 -18.93
N ILE A 409 6.50 -5.54 -18.26
CA ILE A 409 5.86 -5.36 -16.94
C ILE A 409 4.43 -4.88 -17.16
N THR A 410 3.48 -5.58 -16.57
CA THR A 410 2.06 -5.21 -16.65
C THR A 410 1.73 -4.07 -15.69
N LEU A 411 1.03 -3.06 -16.18
CA LEU A 411 0.46 -2.03 -15.33
C LEU A 411 -0.75 -2.59 -14.58
N LEU A 412 -0.67 -2.65 -13.24
CA LEU A 412 -1.84 -2.94 -12.40
C LEU A 412 -2.45 -1.59 -11.98
N ASP A 413 -3.34 -1.06 -12.82
CA ASP A 413 -3.90 0.26 -12.62
C ASP A 413 -5.12 0.22 -11.69
N ILE A 414 -4.94 0.78 -10.49
CA ILE A 414 -5.95 0.77 -9.42
C ILE A 414 -6.31 2.19 -8.94
N THR A 415 -5.62 3.22 -9.43
CA THR A 415 -5.79 4.56 -8.88
C THR A 415 -7.20 5.09 -9.14
N ALA A 416 -7.62 5.16 -10.40
CA ALA A 416 -8.90 5.78 -10.76
C ALA A 416 -10.10 5.07 -10.13
N LEU A 417 -10.13 3.74 -10.17
CA LEU A 417 -11.23 2.97 -9.56
C LEU A 417 -11.28 3.13 -8.03
N SER A 418 -10.12 3.25 -7.39
CA SER A 418 -10.04 3.47 -5.93
C SER A 418 -10.45 4.90 -5.56
N GLU A 419 -10.21 5.89 -6.44
CA GLU A 419 -10.63 7.29 -6.26
C GLU A 419 -12.15 7.43 -6.06
N LEU A 420 -12.93 6.52 -6.64
CA LEU A 420 -14.39 6.51 -6.55
C LEU A 420 -14.94 5.91 -5.24
N ARG A 421 -14.08 5.48 -4.31
CA ARG A 421 -14.47 4.71 -3.10
C ARG A 421 -13.89 5.31 -1.82
N ASP A 422 -13.90 6.63 -1.73
CA ASP A 422 -13.33 7.39 -0.61
C ASP A 422 -13.94 7.06 0.76
N GLU A 423 -15.15 6.49 0.81
CA GLU A 423 -15.82 6.01 2.03
C GLU A 423 -15.20 4.71 2.60
N GLY A 424 -14.35 4.02 1.83
CA GLY A 424 -13.72 2.76 2.23
C GLY A 424 -12.49 2.91 3.13
N HIS A 425 -12.05 4.13 3.46
CA HIS A 425 -10.91 4.38 4.34
C HIS A 425 -11.21 4.07 5.81
N ILE A 426 -10.15 3.85 6.60
CA ILE A 426 -10.24 3.60 8.04
C ILE A 426 -10.82 4.80 8.78
N SER A 427 -10.49 6.03 8.33
CA SER A 427 -10.94 7.28 8.88
C SER A 427 -10.62 7.42 10.39
N ARG A 428 -11.53 7.95 11.18
CA ARG A 428 -11.41 8.11 12.64
C ARG A 428 -11.40 6.80 13.44
N TYR A 429 -11.70 5.68 12.80
CA TYR A 429 -11.79 4.38 13.47
C TYR A 429 -10.44 3.67 13.62
N SER A 430 -9.35 4.31 13.23
CA SER A 430 -8.00 3.76 13.46
C SER A 430 -7.75 3.54 14.95
N VAL A 431 -7.39 2.32 15.34
CA VAL A 431 -7.05 1.96 16.73
C VAL A 431 -5.83 2.71 17.27
N LYS A 432 -5.09 3.39 16.41
CA LYS A 432 -3.92 4.21 16.74
C LYS A 432 -4.18 5.71 16.62
N ALA A 433 -5.41 6.10 16.27
CA ALA A 433 -5.70 7.50 16.06
C ALA A 433 -5.56 8.26 17.39
N THR A 434 -4.66 9.22 17.42
CA THR A 434 -4.75 10.32 18.37
C THR A 434 -6.05 11.06 18.10
N THR A 435 -6.76 11.48 19.12
CA THR A 435 -8.03 12.22 18.98
C THR A 435 -7.89 13.32 17.93
N GLY A 436 -8.73 13.28 16.90
CA GLY A 436 -8.73 14.26 15.79
C GLY A 436 -7.80 13.91 14.60
N VAL A 437 -7.10 12.79 14.62
CA VAL A 437 -6.30 12.32 13.48
C VAL A 437 -7.04 11.19 12.75
N ASN A 438 -7.30 11.39 11.46
CA ASN A 438 -7.94 10.39 10.61
C ASN A 438 -6.92 9.67 9.74
N ASP A 439 -7.14 8.38 9.49
CA ASP A 439 -6.39 7.62 8.48
C ASP A 439 -7.18 7.56 7.18
N CYS A 440 -6.94 8.54 6.31
CA CYS A 440 -7.56 8.64 4.99
C CYS A 440 -6.61 8.18 3.87
N LEU A 441 -5.64 7.36 4.21
CA LEU A 441 -4.70 6.72 3.30
C LEU A 441 -4.91 5.22 3.21
N HIS A 442 -5.03 4.55 4.37
CA HIS A 442 -5.23 3.11 4.41
C HIS A 442 -6.72 2.75 4.33
N TRP A 443 -6.98 1.56 3.84
CA TRP A 443 -8.33 1.04 3.58
C TRP A 443 -8.78 0.10 4.69
N CYS A 444 -10.07 0.03 4.90
CA CYS A 444 -10.66 -1.06 5.65
C CYS A 444 -10.49 -2.40 4.93
N LEU A 445 -10.37 -3.49 5.67
CA LEU A 445 -10.37 -4.85 5.16
C LEU A 445 -11.44 -5.70 5.89
N PRO A 446 -12.34 -6.36 5.17
CA PRO A 446 -12.55 -6.37 3.70
C PRO A 446 -12.78 -4.99 3.10
N GLY A 447 -12.45 -4.79 1.82
CA GLY A 447 -12.66 -3.53 1.14
C GLY A 447 -11.92 -3.38 -0.19
N ILE A 448 -11.54 -2.18 -0.54
CA ILE A 448 -11.00 -1.83 -1.86
C ILE A 448 -9.75 -2.65 -2.26
N PRO A 449 -8.80 -3.00 -1.36
CA PRO A 449 -7.67 -3.85 -1.70
C PRO A 449 -8.05 -5.26 -2.18
N ASP A 450 -9.24 -5.76 -1.85
CA ASP A 450 -9.73 -7.06 -2.34
C ASP A 450 -9.92 -7.00 -3.87
N THR A 451 -10.47 -5.88 -4.37
CA THR A 451 -10.61 -5.63 -5.80
C THR A 451 -9.25 -5.54 -6.51
N TRP A 452 -8.22 -4.94 -5.87
CA TRP A 452 -6.88 -4.95 -6.47
C TRP A 452 -6.36 -6.37 -6.70
N ASN A 453 -6.67 -7.29 -5.77
CA ASN A 453 -6.30 -8.70 -5.90
C ASN A 453 -7.13 -9.41 -6.98
N GLU A 454 -8.42 -9.11 -7.11
CA GLU A 454 -9.23 -9.66 -8.19
C GLU A 454 -8.69 -9.24 -9.56
N LEU A 455 -8.32 -7.96 -9.72
CA LEU A 455 -7.68 -7.45 -10.94
C LEU A 455 -6.33 -8.12 -11.22
N LEU A 456 -5.51 -8.32 -10.20
CA LEU A 456 -4.25 -9.05 -10.31
C LEU A 456 -4.48 -10.48 -10.79
N ILE A 457 -5.38 -11.21 -10.11
CA ILE A 457 -5.65 -12.63 -10.38
C ILE A 457 -6.29 -12.84 -11.76
N ALA A 458 -7.09 -11.90 -12.24
CA ALA A 458 -7.65 -11.96 -13.59
C ALA A 458 -6.57 -11.92 -14.68
N GLN A 459 -5.39 -11.38 -14.38
CA GLN A 459 -4.27 -11.21 -15.32
C GLN A 459 -3.13 -12.22 -15.11
N VAL A 460 -3.16 -13.02 -14.03
CA VAL A 460 -2.18 -14.08 -13.75
C VAL A 460 -2.62 -15.39 -14.40
#